data_569a0bf229294c3bfe12acf7b00b7604
#
_entry.id   569a0bf229294c3bfe12acf7b00b7604
#
_cell.length_a   1.000
_cell.length_b   1.000
_cell.length_c   1.000
_cell.angle_alpha   90.00
_cell.angle_beta   90.00
_cell.angle_gamma   90.00
#
_symmetry.space_group_name_H-M   'P 1'
#
loop_
_entity.id
_entity.type
_entity.pdbx_description
1 polymer ?
#
loop_
_entity_poly.entity_id
_entity_poly.type
_entity_poly.pdbx_seq_one_letter_code
_entity_poly.pdbx_strand_id
1 'polypeptide(L)'
;MNDKAENRKMFVVAYCKDKVGEEATQERHTHMQGHMDHVASIVDHIALAGPMYADDGETINGSMLVYKTDKIDQACEWLKGDPYYQANIWESVEIKFIKVALGDQVGGLTW
;
A
#
# COMPACT_ATOMS: atom_id res chain seq x y z
N MET A 1 28.29 -19.84 8.44
CA MET A 1 27.63 -18.60 8.01
C MET A 1 26.14 -18.83 7.96
N ASN A 2 25.39 -17.95 8.61
CA ASN A 2 23.93 -18.08 8.66
C ASN A 2 23.30 -17.28 7.54
N ASP A 3 22.94 -17.97 6.47
CA ASP A 3 22.12 -17.38 5.43
C ASP A 3 20.66 -17.75 5.70
N LYS A 4 19.86 -16.72 5.97
CA LYS A 4 18.44 -16.86 6.27
C LYS A 4 17.59 -16.48 5.06
N ALA A 5 18.09 -16.72 3.86
CA ALA A 5 17.39 -16.36 2.63
C ALA A 5 15.99 -16.97 2.55
N GLU A 6 15.77 -18.15 3.16
CA GLU A 6 14.46 -18.78 3.23
C GLU A 6 13.44 -17.97 4.05
N ASN A 7 13.90 -17.02 4.87
CA ASN A 7 13.01 -16.14 5.64
C ASN A 7 12.47 -14.97 4.82
N ARG A 8 13.03 -14.75 3.63
CA ARG A 8 12.58 -13.70 2.74
C ARG A 8 11.15 -13.97 2.28
N LYS A 9 10.35 -12.91 2.20
CA LYS A 9 8.94 -13.03 1.87
C LYS A 9 8.60 -12.22 0.63
N MET A 10 7.84 -12.82 -0.27
CA MET A 10 7.32 -12.11 -1.42
C MET A 10 6.02 -11.43 -1.03
N PHE A 11 5.99 -10.11 -1.16
CA PHE A 11 4.79 -9.30 -0.94
C PHE A 11 4.41 -8.56 -2.22
N VAL A 12 3.23 -7.96 -2.22
CA VAL A 12 2.75 -7.15 -3.34
C VAL A 12 2.63 -5.70 -2.88
N VAL A 13 3.25 -4.81 -3.64
CA VAL A 13 3.18 -3.36 -3.42
C VAL A 13 2.15 -2.76 -4.35
N ALA A 14 1.26 -1.93 -3.82
CA ALA A 14 0.42 -1.03 -4.60
C ALA A 14 0.93 0.39 -4.40
N TYR A 15 1.44 0.98 -5.48
CA TYR A 15 1.91 2.35 -5.52
C TYR A 15 0.86 3.17 -6.25
N CYS A 16 0.16 4.03 -5.52
CA CYS A 16 -1.02 4.73 -6.01
C CYS A 16 -0.76 6.23 -6.03
N LYS A 17 -0.89 6.85 -7.20
CA LYS A 17 -0.67 8.27 -7.37
C LYS A 17 -2.01 8.98 -7.47
N ASP A 18 -2.22 10.01 -6.66
CA ASP A 18 -3.47 10.78 -6.66
C ASP A 18 -3.62 11.61 -7.93
N LYS A 19 -4.86 11.82 -8.34
CA LYS A 19 -5.18 12.88 -9.29
C LYS A 19 -4.86 14.23 -8.68
N VAL A 20 -4.54 15.21 -9.53
CA VAL A 20 -4.13 16.55 -9.10
C VAL A 20 -5.36 17.47 -9.02
N GLY A 21 -5.38 18.38 -8.03
CA GLY A 21 -6.36 19.44 -7.94
C GLY A 21 -7.23 19.35 -6.69
N GLU A 22 -8.03 20.40 -6.48
CA GLU A 22 -8.88 20.52 -5.30
C GLU A 22 -9.95 19.44 -5.23
N GLU A 23 -10.51 19.06 -6.36
CA GLU A 23 -11.54 18.02 -6.41
C GLU A 23 -10.97 16.69 -5.90
N ALA A 24 -9.75 16.33 -6.32
CA ALA A 24 -9.09 15.13 -5.86
C ALA A 24 -8.82 15.17 -4.34
N THR A 25 -8.40 16.32 -3.84
CA THR A 25 -8.18 16.52 -2.41
C THR A 25 -9.47 16.36 -1.62
N GLN A 26 -10.57 16.91 -2.11
CA GLN A 26 -11.88 16.78 -1.48
C GLN A 26 -12.37 15.33 -1.49
N GLU A 27 -12.19 14.64 -2.61
CA GLU A 27 -12.58 13.23 -2.72
C GLU A 27 -11.79 12.35 -1.76
N ARG A 28 -10.49 12.60 -1.61
CA ARG A 28 -9.68 11.91 -0.62
C ARG A 28 -10.21 12.14 0.80
N HIS A 29 -10.54 13.39 1.11
CA HIS A 29 -11.08 13.74 2.43
C HIS A 29 -12.44 13.07 2.66
N THR A 30 -13.32 13.10 1.67
CA THR A 30 -14.66 12.51 1.75
C THR A 30 -14.61 11.01 2.02
N HIS A 31 -13.65 10.30 1.40
CA HIS A 31 -13.57 8.85 1.47
C HIS A 31 -12.52 8.34 2.48
N MET A 32 -11.90 9.23 3.24
CA MET A 32 -10.83 8.88 4.17
C MET A 32 -11.28 7.88 5.23
N GLN A 33 -12.44 8.11 5.85
CA GLN A 33 -12.91 7.20 6.91
C GLN A 33 -13.22 5.82 6.34
N GLY A 34 -13.87 5.76 5.18
CA GLY A 34 -14.14 4.47 4.53
C GLY A 34 -12.88 3.71 4.16
N HIS A 35 -11.86 4.44 3.67
CA HIS A 35 -10.55 3.86 3.39
C HIS A 35 -9.91 3.29 4.66
N MET A 36 -9.91 4.05 5.74
CA MET A 36 -9.32 3.61 7.01
C MET A 36 -10.05 2.39 7.56
N ASP A 37 -11.37 2.36 7.47
CA ASP A 37 -12.16 1.21 7.90
C ASP A 37 -11.85 -0.04 7.08
N HIS A 38 -11.70 0.13 5.76
CA HIS A 38 -11.36 -0.97 4.86
C HIS A 38 -9.98 -1.54 5.18
N VAL A 39 -8.96 -0.66 5.30
CA VAL A 39 -7.59 -1.09 5.60
C VAL A 39 -7.53 -1.76 6.98
N ALA A 40 -8.24 -1.21 7.97
CA ALA A 40 -8.31 -1.81 9.29
C ALA A 40 -8.92 -3.21 9.25
N SER A 41 -9.90 -3.45 8.37
CA SER A 41 -10.55 -4.76 8.25
C SER A 41 -9.61 -5.85 7.73
N ILE A 42 -8.52 -5.48 7.07
CA ILE A 42 -7.54 -6.41 6.53
C ILE A 42 -6.14 -6.16 7.12
N VAL A 43 -6.06 -5.59 8.32
CA VAL A 43 -4.78 -5.18 8.92
C VAL A 43 -3.77 -6.34 9.02
N ASP A 44 -4.25 -7.56 9.26
CA ASP A 44 -3.37 -8.73 9.36
C ASP A 44 -2.70 -9.10 8.03
N HIS A 45 -3.21 -8.57 6.94
CA HIS A 45 -2.70 -8.81 5.58
C HIS A 45 -1.90 -7.65 5.05
N ILE A 46 -1.59 -6.66 5.87
CA ILE A 46 -0.84 -5.47 5.46
C ILE A 46 0.46 -5.38 6.25
N ALA A 47 1.57 -5.29 5.51
CA ALA A 47 2.90 -5.10 6.10
C ALA A 47 3.10 -3.64 6.50
N LEU A 48 2.71 -2.73 5.63
CA LEU A 48 2.66 -1.29 5.91
C LEU A 48 1.72 -0.63 4.90
N ALA A 49 1.17 0.50 5.30
CA ALA A 49 0.36 1.33 4.42
C ALA A 49 0.37 2.76 4.94
N GLY A 50 0.29 3.72 4.03
CA GLY A 50 0.20 5.10 4.44
C GLY A 50 0.13 6.05 3.24
N PRO A 51 -0.22 7.32 3.50
CA PRO A 51 -0.19 8.33 2.47
C PRO A 51 1.25 8.68 2.11
N MET A 52 1.47 8.96 0.83
CA MET A 52 2.74 9.51 0.37
C MET A 52 2.61 11.01 0.21
N TYR A 53 3.72 11.71 0.43
CA TYR A 53 3.75 13.17 0.44
C TYR A 53 4.64 13.69 -0.68
N ALA A 54 4.31 14.87 -1.18
CA ALA A 54 5.20 15.63 -2.05
C ALA A 54 6.47 16.06 -1.29
N ASP A 55 7.40 16.66 -2.00
CA ASP A 55 8.70 17.07 -1.41
C ASP A 55 8.56 18.12 -0.30
N ASP A 56 7.42 18.82 -0.24
CA ASP A 56 7.16 19.76 0.85
C ASP A 56 6.88 19.06 2.20
N GLY A 57 6.66 17.76 2.19
CA GLY A 57 6.35 16.98 3.39
C GLY A 57 4.98 17.24 3.97
N GLU A 58 4.12 17.97 3.28
CA GLU A 58 2.80 18.40 3.76
C GLU A 58 1.67 17.99 2.83
N THR A 59 1.90 18.03 1.53
CA THR A 59 0.87 17.74 0.52
C THR A 59 0.83 16.25 0.23
N ILE A 60 -0.30 15.61 0.52
CA ILE A 60 -0.50 14.19 0.19
C ILE A 60 -0.71 14.09 -1.32
N ASN A 61 0.05 13.21 -1.98
CA ASN A 61 -0.04 13.00 -3.41
C ASN A 61 -0.18 11.53 -3.82
N GLY A 62 -0.43 10.64 -2.87
CA GLY A 62 -0.60 9.24 -3.17
C GLY A 62 -0.75 8.38 -1.94
N SER A 63 -0.76 7.08 -2.16
CA SER A 63 -0.80 6.06 -1.12
C SER A 63 0.12 4.92 -1.50
N MET A 64 0.78 4.33 -0.51
CA MET A 64 1.49 3.08 -0.71
C MET A 64 0.91 2.05 0.23
N LEU A 65 0.60 0.86 -0.31
CA LEU A 65 0.14 -0.27 0.47
C LEU A 65 1.00 -1.48 0.12
N VAL A 66 1.47 -2.19 1.13
CA VAL A 66 2.22 -3.42 0.94
C VAL A 66 1.41 -4.55 1.56
N TYR A 67 0.89 -5.42 0.71
CA TYR A 67 0.05 -6.54 1.12
C TYR A 67 0.90 -7.78 1.37
N LYS A 68 0.61 -8.48 2.46
CA LYS A 68 1.28 -9.73 2.83
C LYS A 68 0.70 -10.90 2.05
N THR A 69 0.95 -10.90 0.76
CA THR A 69 0.54 -11.98 -0.14
C THR A 69 1.54 -12.05 -1.28
N ASP A 70 1.75 -13.24 -1.79
CA ASP A 70 2.54 -13.47 -3.00
C ASP A 70 1.66 -13.57 -4.26
N LYS A 71 0.37 -13.25 -4.12
CA LYS A 71 -0.61 -13.36 -5.20
C LYS A 71 -1.12 -11.98 -5.59
N ILE A 72 -0.81 -11.56 -6.79
CA ILE A 72 -1.26 -10.27 -7.33
C ILE A 72 -2.79 -10.18 -7.34
N ASP A 73 -3.47 -11.26 -7.72
CA ASP A 73 -4.94 -11.27 -7.77
C ASP A 73 -5.56 -10.98 -6.40
N GLN A 74 -4.99 -11.53 -5.34
CA GLN A 74 -5.47 -11.28 -3.99
C GLN A 74 -5.26 -9.82 -3.58
N ALA A 75 -4.09 -9.27 -3.87
CA ALA A 75 -3.80 -7.87 -3.59
C ALA A 75 -4.73 -6.93 -4.36
N CYS A 76 -4.98 -7.23 -5.64
CA CYS A 76 -5.89 -6.45 -6.46
C CYS A 76 -7.32 -6.52 -5.95
N GLU A 77 -7.76 -7.67 -5.45
CA GLU A 77 -9.08 -7.81 -4.85
C GLU A 77 -9.23 -6.92 -3.63
N TRP A 78 -8.25 -6.92 -2.73
CA TRP A 78 -8.27 -6.03 -1.58
C TRP A 78 -8.25 -4.57 -1.99
N LEU A 79 -7.40 -4.21 -2.95
CA LEU A 79 -7.29 -2.83 -3.43
C LEU A 79 -8.60 -2.33 -4.05
N LYS A 80 -9.26 -3.16 -4.84
CA LYS A 80 -10.54 -2.80 -5.47
C LYS A 80 -11.67 -2.62 -4.46
N GLY A 81 -11.55 -3.20 -3.28
CA GLY A 81 -12.50 -2.99 -2.19
C GLY A 81 -12.29 -1.67 -1.46
N ASP A 82 -11.19 -0.98 -1.71
CA ASP A 82 -10.88 0.28 -1.04
C ASP A 82 -11.73 1.41 -1.58
N PRO A 83 -12.43 2.18 -0.70
CA PRO A 83 -13.20 3.34 -1.14
C PRO A 83 -12.40 4.36 -1.96
N TYR A 84 -11.11 4.51 -1.74
CA TYR A 84 -10.27 5.37 -2.58
C TYR A 84 -10.20 4.86 -4.02
N TYR A 85 -10.07 3.56 -4.20
CA TYR A 85 -10.11 2.97 -5.53
C TYR A 85 -11.47 3.17 -6.18
N GLN A 86 -12.54 2.92 -5.43
CA GLN A 86 -13.92 3.03 -5.93
C GLN A 86 -14.29 4.45 -6.29
N ALA A 87 -13.79 5.43 -5.54
CA ALA A 87 -14.00 6.86 -5.82
C ALA A 87 -13.09 7.38 -6.94
N ASN A 88 -12.20 6.52 -7.46
CA ASN A 88 -11.31 6.86 -8.56
C ASN A 88 -10.41 8.07 -8.25
N ILE A 89 -9.91 8.16 -7.01
CA ILE A 89 -9.04 9.27 -6.62
C ILE A 89 -7.63 9.12 -7.20
N TRP A 90 -7.23 7.90 -7.55
CA TRP A 90 -5.88 7.64 -8.06
C TRP A 90 -5.81 7.79 -9.57
N GLU A 91 -4.85 8.59 -10.03
CA GLU A 91 -4.54 8.76 -11.45
C GLU A 91 -3.91 7.49 -12.01
N SER A 92 -3.06 6.85 -11.21
CA SER A 92 -2.39 5.61 -11.60
C SER A 92 -2.19 4.71 -10.40
N VAL A 93 -2.17 3.41 -10.67
CA VAL A 93 -1.88 2.37 -9.69
C VAL A 93 -0.85 1.44 -10.30
N GLU A 94 0.31 1.32 -9.67
CA GLU A 94 1.33 0.36 -10.06
C GLU A 94 1.36 -0.78 -9.07
N ILE A 95 1.27 -2.00 -9.58
CA ILE A 95 1.32 -3.21 -8.78
C ILE A 95 2.65 -3.91 -9.05
N LYS A 96 3.41 -4.16 -7.99
CA LYS A 96 4.75 -4.75 -8.08
C LYS A 96 4.93 -5.81 -7.02
N PHE A 97 5.73 -6.83 -7.33
CA PHE A 97 6.25 -7.69 -6.28
C PHE A 97 7.43 -7.03 -5.58
N ILE A 98 7.56 -7.28 -4.29
CA ILE A 98 8.78 -7.02 -3.53
C ILE A 98 9.17 -8.28 -2.76
N LYS A 99 10.42 -8.70 -2.87
CA LYS A 99 10.93 -9.74 -1.98
C LYS A 99 11.58 -9.05 -0.79
N VAL A 100 10.93 -9.13 0.36
CA VAL A 100 11.42 -8.48 1.58
C VAL A 100 12.64 -9.25 2.07
N ALA A 101 13.79 -8.57 2.11
CA ALA A 101 15.08 -9.18 2.44
C ALA A 101 15.59 -8.77 3.83
N LEU A 102 15.09 -7.65 4.36
CA LEU A 102 15.45 -7.21 5.71
C LEU A 102 14.32 -6.36 6.29
N GLY A 103 14.31 -6.27 7.61
CA GLY A 103 13.33 -5.51 8.37
C GLY A 103 12.48 -6.41 9.25
N ASP A 104 11.55 -5.82 9.98
CA ASP A 104 10.74 -6.51 10.99
C ASP A 104 9.93 -7.67 10.39
N GLN A 105 9.49 -7.53 9.15
CA GLN A 105 8.64 -8.55 8.51
C GLN A 105 9.39 -9.87 8.30
N VAL A 106 10.71 -9.83 8.32
CA VAL A 106 11.56 -11.02 8.12
C VAL A 106 12.53 -11.24 9.28
N GLY A 107 12.27 -10.57 10.42
CA GLY A 107 13.06 -10.78 11.65
C GLY A 107 14.43 -10.11 11.65
N GLY A 108 14.60 -9.06 10.86
CA GLY A 108 15.84 -8.31 10.74
C GLY A 108 16.57 -8.61 9.45
N LEU A 109 17.79 -9.11 9.54
CA LEU A 109 18.58 -9.49 8.36
C LEU A 109 18.26 -10.92 7.92
N THR A 110 18.37 -11.17 6.61
CA THR A 110 18.22 -12.50 6.04
C THR A 110 19.52 -13.01 5.40
N TRP A 111 20.63 -12.41 5.79
CA TRP A 111 21.96 -12.86 5.36
C TRP A 111 22.97 -12.68 6.48
#